data_0fac39e7de64b1136399dee87cf71b92
#
_entry.id   0fac39e7de64b1136399dee87cf71b92
#
_cell.length_a   1.000
_cell.length_b   1.000
_cell.length_c   1.000
_cell.angle_alpha   90.00
_cell.angle_beta   90.00
_cell.angle_gamma   90.00
#
_symmetry.space_group_name_H-M   'P 1'
#
loop_
_entity.id
_entity.type
_entity.pdbx_description
1 polymer ?
#
loop_
_entity_poly.entity_id
_entity_poly.type
_entity_poly.pdbx_seq_one_letter_code
_entity_poly.pdbx_strand_id
1 'polypeptide(L)'
;GYVNGVYYVDAKPANWWYDDGTNWYFYQNGKKLTGYGKDNVGVHYFVNGKYANWWYDDGTGWYFFQNGKKLTGYGKDNAGDHYFVNGKYANAKEENKNTKRAIFLDPGHGGSDSGAVSNGLREKDLTLSVYNKVSSRLASLGYSVLTSRNTDKDVGLVDRADQANKSNADMFLSIHFNAGGRGASYGIETYYYKAHPEYTPAINKAKHNDPERLEKSRKLAQKIQQSLVSKTGAYDRGVKRETFAVLRETSIPSILVELGFIDNKEEANKIKTNEYQEKL
;
A
#
# COMPACT_ATOMS: atom_id res chain seq x y z
N GLY A 1 -2.04 36.30 30.90
CA GLY A 1 -3.42 36.79 31.01
C GLY A 1 -3.81 37.72 29.87
N TYR A 2 -5.06 38.13 29.82
CA TYR A 2 -5.57 39.01 28.78
C TYR A 2 -5.30 40.49 29.03
N VAL A 3 -4.82 41.18 27.98
CA VAL A 3 -4.71 42.65 27.94
C VAL A 3 -5.26 43.12 26.60
N ASN A 4 -6.29 43.97 26.62
CA ASN A 4 -6.94 44.50 25.42
C ASN A 4 -7.34 43.41 24.37
N GLY A 5 -7.85 42.27 24.83
CA GLY A 5 -8.27 41.15 23.98
C GLY A 5 -7.15 40.27 23.43
N VAL A 6 -5.92 40.49 23.87
CA VAL A 6 -4.74 39.68 23.52
C VAL A 6 -4.28 38.92 24.76
N TYR A 7 -4.07 37.61 24.64
CA TYR A 7 -3.56 36.77 25.73
C TYR A 7 -2.04 36.76 25.73
N TYR A 8 -1.45 37.12 26.86
CA TYR A 8 0.01 37.21 27.07
C TYR A 8 0.50 36.14 28.03
N VAL A 9 1.65 35.57 27.70
CA VAL A 9 2.45 34.67 28.55
C VAL A 9 3.85 35.20 28.56
N ASP A 10 4.40 35.42 29.76
CA ASP A 10 5.73 36.02 29.99
C ASP A 10 5.97 37.30 29.16
N ALA A 11 5.00 38.23 29.24
CA ALA A 11 4.97 39.50 28.52
C ALA A 11 5.00 39.40 26.98
N LYS A 12 4.79 38.24 26.41
CA LYS A 12 4.69 38.04 24.95
C LYS A 12 3.30 37.56 24.55
N PRO A 13 2.79 37.91 23.35
CA PRO A 13 1.54 37.32 22.85
C PRO A 13 1.65 35.80 22.78
N ALA A 14 0.64 35.09 23.29
CA ALA A 14 0.63 33.63 23.30
C ALA A 14 0.62 33.04 21.88
N ASN A 15 1.45 31.99 21.65
CA ASN A 15 1.59 31.31 20.37
C ASN A 15 1.72 29.80 20.58
N TRP A 16 0.77 29.19 21.27
CA TRP A 16 0.72 27.76 21.55
C TRP A 16 -0.55 27.40 22.32
N TRP A 17 -0.60 26.17 22.84
CA TRP A 17 -1.61 25.75 23.78
C TRP A 17 -1.39 26.38 25.16
N TYR A 18 -2.39 27.12 25.66
CA TYR A 18 -2.40 27.68 27.00
C TYR A 18 -3.77 27.53 27.65
N ASP A 19 -3.76 27.28 28.97
CA ASP A 19 -4.96 27.35 29.80
C ASP A 19 -5.22 28.82 30.18
N ASP A 20 -6.42 29.30 29.85
CA ASP A 20 -6.81 30.69 30.19
C ASP A 20 -7.55 30.78 31.53
N GLY A 21 -7.52 29.70 32.33
CA GLY A 21 -8.24 29.58 33.59
C GLY A 21 -9.64 28.96 33.45
N THR A 22 -10.09 28.73 32.24
CA THR A 22 -11.36 28.05 31.93
C THR A 22 -11.17 26.77 31.14
N ASN A 23 -10.21 26.78 30.21
CA ASN A 23 -9.89 25.64 29.35
C ASN A 23 -8.57 25.85 28.60
N TRP A 24 -8.05 24.78 28.03
CA TRP A 24 -6.93 24.80 27.10
C TRP A 24 -7.38 25.27 25.72
N TYR A 25 -6.67 26.28 25.18
CA TYR A 25 -6.91 26.82 23.84
C TYR A 25 -5.58 26.99 23.10
N PHE A 26 -5.61 26.80 21.80
CA PHE A 26 -4.50 27.12 20.92
C PHE A 26 -4.55 28.58 20.51
N TYR A 27 -3.48 29.31 20.80
CA TYR A 27 -3.34 30.73 20.49
C TYR A 27 -2.34 30.96 19.36
N GLN A 28 -2.61 31.98 18.57
CA GLN A 28 -1.67 32.56 17.62
C GLN A 28 -1.71 34.09 17.78
N ASN A 29 -0.52 34.68 18.00
CA ASN A 29 -0.38 36.12 18.27
C ASN A 29 -1.34 36.61 19.40
N GLY A 30 -1.49 35.83 20.45
CA GLY A 30 -2.32 36.13 21.60
C GLY A 30 -3.83 36.02 21.38
N LYS A 31 -4.28 35.58 20.24
CA LYS A 31 -5.69 35.34 19.93
C LYS A 31 -5.97 33.85 19.78
N LYS A 32 -7.15 33.42 20.24
CA LYS A 32 -7.59 32.02 20.01
C LYS A 32 -7.70 31.79 18.51
N LEU A 33 -6.97 30.77 18.00
CA LEU A 33 -6.88 30.53 16.56
C LEU A 33 -8.23 30.04 15.99
N THR A 34 -8.64 30.64 14.88
CA THR A 34 -9.60 30.05 13.96
C THR A 34 -8.91 29.94 12.59
N GLY A 35 -8.73 28.72 12.09
CA GLY A 35 -7.98 28.42 10.88
C GLY A 35 -6.98 27.28 11.08
N TYR A 36 -6.14 27.05 10.07
CA TYR A 36 -5.10 26.05 10.15
C TYR A 36 -3.93 26.50 11.04
N GLY A 37 -3.51 25.61 11.94
CA GLY A 37 -2.35 25.78 12.80
C GLY A 37 -1.62 24.46 12.95
N LYS A 38 -0.33 24.53 13.34
CA LYS A 38 0.51 23.36 13.56
C LYS A 38 0.86 23.24 15.05
N ASP A 39 0.59 22.08 15.63
CA ASP A 39 1.02 21.71 16.97
C ASP A 39 1.99 20.51 16.94
N ASN A 40 2.28 19.91 18.08
CA ASN A 40 3.18 18.76 18.20
C ASN A 40 2.64 17.47 17.57
N VAL A 41 1.34 17.41 17.25
CA VAL A 41 0.67 16.25 16.60
C VAL A 41 0.53 16.44 15.10
N GLY A 42 0.67 17.68 14.59
CA GLY A 42 0.63 18.01 13.18
C GLY A 42 -0.20 19.24 12.83
N VAL A 43 -0.64 19.34 11.58
CA VAL A 43 -1.47 20.44 11.10
C VAL A 43 -2.95 20.10 11.35
N HIS A 44 -3.68 21.02 12.01
CA HIS A 44 -5.09 20.88 12.34
C HIS A 44 -5.84 22.18 12.05
N TYR A 45 -7.15 22.07 11.84
CA TYR A 45 -8.04 23.21 11.75
C TYR A 45 -8.64 23.50 13.13
N PHE A 46 -8.52 24.73 13.58
CA PHE A 46 -9.00 25.19 14.87
C PHE A 46 -10.20 26.10 14.70
N VAL A 47 -11.09 26.08 15.67
CA VAL A 47 -12.18 27.06 15.80
C VAL A 47 -12.15 27.59 17.22
N ASN A 48 -11.94 28.90 17.36
CA ASN A 48 -11.80 29.56 18.63
C ASN A 48 -10.83 28.83 19.58
N GLY A 49 -9.67 28.43 19.05
CA GLY A 49 -8.59 27.78 19.77
C GLY A 49 -8.80 26.30 20.12
N LYS A 50 -9.88 25.67 19.69
CA LYS A 50 -10.10 24.21 19.86
C LYS A 50 -10.06 23.50 18.52
N TYR A 51 -9.72 22.22 18.51
CA TYR A 51 -9.86 21.43 17.30
C TYR A 51 -11.29 21.46 16.76
N ALA A 52 -11.44 21.70 15.46
CA ALA A 52 -12.73 21.65 14.80
C ALA A 52 -13.34 20.23 14.87
N ASN A 53 -14.61 20.14 15.26
CA ASN A 53 -15.36 18.88 15.38
C ASN A 53 -16.79 19.07 14.88
N TRP A 54 -16.95 19.60 13.67
CA TRP A 54 -18.25 19.83 13.01
C TRP A 54 -18.04 20.34 11.60
N TRP A 55 -19.12 20.85 10.99
CA TRP A 55 -19.06 21.55 9.72
C TRP A 55 -18.46 22.94 9.88
N TYR A 56 -17.38 23.22 9.16
CA TYR A 56 -16.77 24.55 9.10
C TYR A 56 -16.31 24.86 7.67
N ASP A 57 -16.40 26.14 7.29
CA ASP A 57 -15.78 26.66 6.07
C ASP A 57 -14.31 27.00 6.36
N ASP A 58 -13.41 26.38 5.62
CA ASP A 58 -11.95 26.60 5.77
C ASP A 58 -11.40 27.66 4.80
N GLY A 59 -12.29 28.40 4.12
CA GLY A 59 -11.95 29.39 3.09
C GLY A 59 -11.90 28.81 1.68
N THR A 60 -11.96 27.48 1.54
CA THR A 60 -12.06 26.78 0.24
C THR A 60 -13.40 26.07 0.07
N GLY A 61 -14.20 26.01 1.13
CA GLY A 61 -15.51 25.42 1.17
C GLY A 61 -15.89 24.80 2.52
N TRP A 62 -17.11 24.31 2.61
CA TRP A 62 -17.64 23.66 3.79
C TRP A 62 -17.18 22.21 3.87
N TYR A 63 -16.61 21.82 5.03
CA TYR A 63 -16.12 20.48 5.30
C TYR A 63 -16.49 20.03 6.71
N PHE A 64 -16.73 18.74 6.86
CA PHE A 64 -16.91 18.13 8.17
C PHE A 64 -15.55 17.77 8.77
N PHE A 65 -15.27 18.29 9.95
CA PHE A 65 -14.04 18.06 10.68
C PHE A 65 -14.25 17.16 11.89
N GLN A 66 -13.26 16.35 12.19
CA GLN A 66 -13.16 15.60 13.44
C GLN A 66 -11.72 15.74 13.97
N ASN A 67 -11.59 16.17 15.23
CA ASN A 67 -10.29 16.42 15.86
C ASN A 67 -9.37 17.32 15.00
N GLY A 68 -9.93 18.37 14.41
CA GLY A 68 -9.21 19.33 13.57
C GLY A 68 -8.79 18.84 12.19
N LYS A 69 -9.18 17.64 11.78
CA LYS A 69 -8.91 17.08 10.44
C LYS A 69 -10.20 16.88 9.66
N LYS A 70 -10.17 17.10 8.35
CA LYS A 70 -11.29 16.76 7.47
C LYS A 70 -11.56 15.26 7.58
N LEU A 71 -12.80 14.89 7.94
CA LEU A 71 -13.15 13.49 8.20
C LEU A 71 -13.13 12.68 6.89
N THR A 72 -12.49 11.52 6.95
CA THR A 72 -12.72 10.43 6.01
C THR A 72 -13.15 9.21 6.84
N GLY A 73 -14.39 8.79 6.68
CA GLY A 73 -15.01 7.74 7.47
C GLY A 73 -16.44 8.11 7.88
N TYR A 74 -17.04 7.29 8.74
CA TYR A 74 -18.36 7.54 9.28
C TYR A 74 -18.32 8.66 10.33
N GLY A 75 -19.27 9.58 10.23
CA GLY A 75 -19.51 10.64 11.19
C GLY A 75 -20.99 10.95 11.28
N LYS A 76 -21.41 11.58 12.37
CA LYS A 76 -22.80 11.94 12.63
C LYS A 76 -22.96 13.45 12.64
N ASP A 77 -23.95 13.93 11.91
CA ASP A 77 -24.39 15.34 11.96
C ASP A 77 -25.89 15.44 12.24
N ASN A 78 -26.46 16.62 12.06
CA ASN A 78 -27.88 16.85 12.33
C ASN A 78 -28.84 16.08 11.41
N ALA A 79 -28.35 15.62 10.25
CA ALA A 79 -29.13 14.84 9.29
C ALA A 79 -29.00 13.31 9.52
N GLY A 80 -28.11 12.88 10.43
CA GLY A 80 -27.90 11.48 10.80
C GLY A 80 -26.46 11.00 10.62
N ASP A 81 -26.31 9.69 10.49
CA ASP A 81 -25.01 9.06 10.25
C ASP A 81 -24.71 9.11 8.75
N HIS A 82 -23.55 9.67 8.41
CA HIS A 82 -23.09 9.82 7.04
C HIS A 82 -21.65 9.39 6.93
N TYR A 83 -21.27 9.05 5.72
CA TYR A 83 -19.89 8.83 5.40
C TYR A 83 -19.30 10.06 4.71
N PHE A 84 -18.06 10.33 5.01
CA PHE A 84 -17.35 11.50 4.53
C PHE A 84 -16.07 11.06 3.83
N VAL A 85 -15.72 11.75 2.75
CA VAL A 85 -14.40 11.68 2.13
C VAL A 85 -13.82 13.07 2.09
N ASN A 86 -12.69 13.27 2.79
CA ASN A 86 -12.05 14.57 2.93
C ASN A 86 -13.05 15.67 3.38
N GLY A 87 -13.91 15.34 4.34
CA GLY A 87 -14.87 16.25 4.95
C GLY A 87 -16.13 16.53 4.13
N LYS A 88 -16.34 15.90 2.99
CA LYS A 88 -17.57 16.06 2.18
C LYS A 88 -18.39 14.78 2.21
N TYR A 89 -19.73 14.94 2.13
CA TYR A 89 -20.60 13.77 1.97
C TYR A 89 -20.19 12.94 0.77
N ALA A 90 -20.11 11.64 0.98
CA ALA A 90 -19.92 10.68 -0.09
C ALA A 90 -21.05 9.66 -0.09
N ASN A 91 -21.51 9.23 -1.26
CA ASN A 91 -22.55 8.21 -1.37
C ASN A 91 -22.01 6.84 -0.94
N ALA A 92 -22.70 6.16 -0.04
CA ALA A 92 -22.34 4.81 0.42
C ALA A 92 -22.21 3.77 -0.73
N LYS A 93 -22.75 4.07 -1.92
CA LYS A 93 -22.53 3.26 -3.13
C LYS A 93 -21.16 3.48 -3.80
N GLU A 94 -20.53 4.65 -3.57
CA GLU A 94 -19.11 4.85 -3.93
C GLU A 94 -18.17 4.28 -2.87
N GLU A 95 -18.70 3.95 -1.71
CA GLU A 95 -18.02 3.54 -0.49
C GLU A 95 -17.82 2.04 -0.32
N ASN A 96 -18.43 1.20 -1.10
CA ASN A 96 -17.91 -0.16 -1.28
C ASN A 96 -16.50 -0.16 -1.93
N LYS A 97 -15.93 1.04 -2.17
CA LYS A 97 -14.50 1.25 -2.45
C LYS A 97 -13.65 1.54 -1.21
N ASN A 98 -14.23 1.65 -0.01
CA ASN A 98 -13.46 1.75 1.24
C ASN A 98 -13.55 0.47 2.11
N THR A 99 -13.86 -0.65 1.53
CA THR A 99 -13.23 -1.88 1.98
C THR A 99 -11.72 -1.60 1.89
N LYS A 100 -10.97 -1.70 3.00
CA LYS A 100 -9.50 -1.68 2.97
C LYS A 100 -9.10 -2.44 1.73
N ARG A 101 -8.49 -1.76 0.75
CA ARG A 101 -8.05 -2.45 -0.46
C ARG A 101 -7.22 -3.63 -0.02
N ALA A 102 -7.61 -4.79 -0.45
CA ALA A 102 -6.98 -6.02 -0.05
C ALA A 102 -6.00 -6.46 -1.13
N ILE A 103 -4.78 -6.74 -0.73
CA ILE A 103 -3.71 -7.17 -1.63
C ILE A 103 -3.35 -8.60 -1.25
N PHE A 104 -3.37 -9.49 -2.21
CA PHE A 104 -2.90 -10.86 -2.03
C PHE A 104 -1.44 -10.94 -2.44
N LEU A 105 -0.55 -11.19 -1.48
CA LEU A 105 0.86 -11.41 -1.70
C LEU A 105 1.15 -12.91 -1.75
N ASP A 106 1.87 -13.34 -2.76
CA ASP A 106 2.25 -14.72 -2.96
C ASP A 106 3.79 -14.83 -2.97
N PRO A 107 4.43 -15.07 -1.81
CA PRO A 107 5.85 -15.40 -1.82
C PRO A 107 6.05 -16.77 -2.47
N GLY A 108 6.72 -16.78 -3.63
CA GLY A 108 6.93 -17.98 -4.43
C GLY A 108 7.67 -19.08 -3.67
N HIS A 109 7.49 -20.33 -4.10
CA HIS A 109 8.13 -21.51 -3.50
C HIS A 109 7.77 -21.74 -2.03
N GLY A 110 8.54 -22.53 -1.30
CA GLY A 110 8.35 -22.81 0.12
C GLY A 110 8.32 -24.30 0.43
N GLY A 111 8.60 -24.68 1.68
CA GLY A 111 8.65 -26.07 2.12
C GLY A 111 9.71 -26.88 1.39
N SER A 112 9.30 -27.95 0.71
CA SER A 112 10.18 -28.81 -0.10
C SER A 112 10.64 -28.15 -1.40
N ASP A 113 9.89 -27.18 -1.94
CA ASP A 113 10.26 -26.40 -3.12
C ASP A 113 11.16 -25.23 -2.73
N SER A 114 12.45 -25.37 -2.96
CA SER A 114 13.45 -24.32 -2.67
C SER A 114 13.40 -23.16 -3.67
N GLY A 115 12.77 -23.34 -4.84
CA GLY A 115 13.00 -22.46 -5.98
C GLY A 115 14.45 -22.55 -6.45
N ALA A 116 14.93 -21.50 -7.09
CA ALA A 116 16.32 -21.41 -7.50
C ALA A 116 17.27 -21.41 -6.28
N VAL A 117 18.41 -22.09 -6.42
CA VAL A 117 19.47 -22.16 -5.40
C VAL A 117 20.79 -21.79 -6.04
N SER A 118 21.39 -20.70 -5.63
CA SER A 118 22.68 -20.24 -6.14
C SER A 118 23.35 -19.24 -5.19
N ASN A 119 24.67 -19.11 -5.25
CA ASN A 119 25.46 -18.17 -4.45
C ASN A 119 25.16 -18.22 -2.93
N GLY A 120 24.80 -19.41 -2.40
CA GLY A 120 24.42 -19.59 -1.00
C GLY A 120 23.01 -19.08 -0.65
N LEU A 121 22.20 -18.71 -1.64
CA LEU A 121 20.83 -18.23 -1.50
C LEU A 121 19.82 -19.28 -1.97
N ARG A 122 18.66 -19.32 -1.33
CA ARG A 122 17.48 -20.08 -1.78
C ARG A 122 16.36 -19.08 -2.06
N GLU A 123 15.72 -19.20 -3.19
CA GLU A 123 14.67 -18.29 -3.61
C GLU A 123 13.52 -18.24 -2.60
N LYS A 124 13.08 -19.39 -2.09
CA LYS A 124 12.00 -19.46 -1.09
C LYS A 124 12.23 -18.61 0.16
N ASP A 125 13.48 -18.46 0.60
CA ASP A 125 13.85 -17.68 1.79
C ASP A 125 13.81 -16.18 1.46
N LEU A 126 14.28 -15.81 0.28
CA LEU A 126 14.29 -14.43 -0.21
C LEU A 126 12.86 -13.90 -0.46
N THR A 127 12.02 -14.71 -1.09
CA THR A 127 10.62 -14.33 -1.36
C THR A 127 9.85 -14.14 -0.06
N LEU A 128 10.08 -14.99 0.96
CA LEU A 128 9.49 -14.83 2.28
C LEU A 128 10.03 -13.60 3.02
N SER A 129 11.33 -13.31 2.89
CA SER A 129 11.95 -12.11 3.49
C SER A 129 11.35 -10.82 2.93
N VAL A 130 11.25 -10.71 1.59
CA VAL A 130 10.64 -9.56 0.93
C VAL A 130 9.15 -9.47 1.26
N TYR A 131 8.42 -10.58 1.24
CA TYR A 131 7.02 -10.61 1.66
C TYR A 131 6.81 -9.98 3.05
N ASN A 132 7.62 -10.34 4.04
CA ASN A 132 7.49 -9.82 5.39
C ASN A 132 7.61 -8.28 5.44
N LYS A 133 8.54 -7.72 4.67
CA LYS A 133 8.75 -6.27 4.56
C LYS A 133 7.58 -5.58 3.86
N VAL A 134 7.19 -6.09 2.70
CA VAL A 134 6.06 -5.56 1.90
C VAL A 134 4.77 -5.64 2.69
N SER A 135 4.49 -6.78 3.34
CA SER A 135 3.30 -6.99 4.15
C SER A 135 3.22 -5.99 5.31
N SER A 136 4.31 -5.82 6.06
CA SER A 136 4.38 -4.85 7.16
C SER A 136 4.18 -3.42 6.67
N ARG A 137 4.78 -3.06 5.54
CA ARG A 137 4.64 -1.72 4.95
C ARG A 137 3.23 -1.46 4.46
N LEU A 138 2.62 -2.38 3.75
CA LEU A 138 1.23 -2.27 3.28
C LEU A 138 0.25 -2.16 4.45
N ALA A 139 0.42 -2.98 5.49
CA ALA A 139 -0.40 -2.92 6.70
C ALA A 139 -0.30 -1.54 7.38
N SER A 140 0.91 -0.98 7.49
CA SER A 140 1.13 0.38 8.05
C SER A 140 0.46 1.49 7.22
N LEU A 141 0.26 1.25 5.92
CA LEU A 141 -0.45 2.15 5.01
C LEU A 141 -1.98 1.93 4.99
N GLY A 142 -2.49 1.00 5.82
CA GLY A 142 -3.91 0.74 5.97
C GLY A 142 -4.49 -0.29 4.99
N TYR A 143 -3.67 -0.97 4.17
CA TYR A 143 -4.13 -2.07 3.32
C TYR A 143 -4.41 -3.34 4.13
N SER A 144 -5.36 -4.15 3.67
CA SER A 144 -5.51 -5.53 4.11
C SER A 144 -4.55 -6.40 3.32
N VAL A 145 -3.72 -7.19 4.00
CA VAL A 145 -2.77 -8.09 3.34
C VAL A 145 -3.17 -9.53 3.57
N LEU A 146 -3.37 -10.24 2.48
CA LEU A 146 -3.65 -11.66 2.41
C LEU A 146 -2.46 -12.37 1.78
N THR A 147 -2.27 -13.66 2.04
CA THR A 147 -1.09 -14.36 1.53
C THR A 147 -1.32 -15.85 1.33
N SER A 148 -0.62 -16.44 0.38
CA SER A 148 -0.54 -17.90 0.18
C SER A 148 0.25 -18.58 1.29
N ARG A 149 1.32 -17.94 1.78
CA ARG A 149 2.12 -18.40 2.92
C ARG A 149 2.78 -17.22 3.65
N ASN A 150 3.00 -17.39 4.94
CA ASN A 150 3.75 -16.46 5.79
C ASN A 150 4.85 -17.19 6.59
N THR A 151 5.07 -18.45 6.28
CA THR A 151 6.11 -19.33 6.84
C THR A 151 6.72 -20.16 5.73
N ASP A 152 7.76 -20.92 6.04
CA ASP A 152 8.36 -21.90 5.11
C ASP A 152 7.48 -23.16 5.06
N LYS A 153 6.52 -23.19 4.13
CA LYS A 153 5.61 -24.31 3.90
C LYS A 153 5.33 -24.50 2.41
N ASP A 154 4.98 -25.73 2.03
CA ASP A 154 4.54 -26.06 0.68
C ASP A 154 3.16 -25.47 0.39
N VAL A 155 3.00 -24.84 -0.77
CA VAL A 155 1.73 -24.41 -1.32
C VAL A 155 1.72 -24.67 -2.83
N GLY A 156 0.77 -25.48 -3.30
CA GLY A 156 0.63 -25.80 -4.71
C GLY A 156 0.32 -24.57 -5.58
N LEU A 157 0.77 -24.57 -6.85
CA LEU A 157 0.57 -23.44 -7.76
C LEU A 157 -0.90 -23.06 -7.95
N VAL A 158 -1.78 -24.06 -8.07
CA VAL A 158 -3.22 -23.85 -8.20
C VAL A 158 -3.82 -23.36 -6.88
N ASP A 159 -3.34 -23.88 -5.75
CA ASP A 159 -3.83 -23.50 -4.43
C ASP A 159 -3.53 -22.04 -4.09
N ARG A 160 -2.39 -21.49 -4.54
CA ARG A 160 -2.05 -20.06 -4.41
C ARG A 160 -3.11 -19.18 -5.08
N ALA A 161 -3.44 -19.52 -6.32
CA ALA A 161 -4.46 -18.81 -7.09
C ALA A 161 -5.87 -19.02 -6.52
N ASP A 162 -6.20 -20.22 -6.08
CA ASP A 162 -7.50 -20.55 -5.48
C ASP A 162 -7.76 -19.78 -4.18
N GLN A 163 -6.74 -19.69 -3.31
CA GLN A 163 -6.81 -18.86 -2.10
C GLN A 163 -7.07 -17.38 -2.45
N ALA A 164 -6.37 -16.84 -3.46
CA ALA A 164 -6.60 -15.48 -3.91
C ALA A 164 -8.02 -15.29 -4.49
N ASN A 165 -8.48 -16.23 -5.32
CA ASN A 165 -9.80 -16.18 -5.96
C ASN A 165 -10.96 -16.29 -4.96
N LYS A 166 -10.78 -17.00 -3.85
CA LYS A 166 -11.76 -17.12 -2.76
C LYS A 166 -11.71 -15.97 -1.76
N SER A 167 -10.69 -15.13 -1.87
CA SER A 167 -10.53 -13.98 -1.00
C SER A 167 -11.25 -12.74 -1.52
N ASN A 168 -11.24 -11.66 -0.73
CA ASN A 168 -11.70 -10.33 -1.13
C ASN A 168 -10.56 -9.45 -1.65
N ALA A 169 -9.47 -10.03 -2.14
CA ALA A 169 -8.34 -9.26 -2.67
C ALA A 169 -8.68 -8.57 -3.99
N ASP A 170 -8.22 -7.33 -4.13
CA ASP A 170 -8.38 -6.52 -5.35
C ASP A 170 -7.32 -6.85 -6.40
N MET A 171 -6.16 -7.37 -5.97
CA MET A 171 -5.03 -7.72 -6.82
C MET A 171 -4.17 -8.83 -6.21
N PHE A 172 -3.46 -9.53 -7.07
CA PHE A 172 -2.52 -10.60 -6.74
C PHE A 172 -1.11 -10.23 -7.19
N LEU A 173 -0.15 -10.35 -6.29
CA LEU A 173 1.27 -10.11 -6.54
C LEU A 173 2.09 -11.33 -6.12
N SER A 174 2.66 -12.05 -7.08
CA SER A 174 3.63 -13.12 -6.83
C SER A 174 5.05 -12.57 -6.82
N ILE A 175 5.83 -12.95 -5.82
CA ILE A 175 7.19 -12.46 -5.53
C ILE A 175 8.18 -13.58 -5.81
N HIS A 176 9.14 -13.35 -6.71
CA HIS A 176 10.12 -14.30 -7.17
C HIS A 176 11.51 -13.69 -7.33
N PHE A 177 12.52 -14.56 -7.44
CA PHE A 177 13.88 -14.23 -7.83
C PHE A 177 14.35 -15.20 -8.90
N ASN A 178 14.76 -14.68 -10.02
CA ASN A 178 15.10 -15.43 -11.21
C ASN A 178 16.48 -16.12 -11.10
N ALA A 179 16.71 -17.07 -12.02
CA ALA A 179 18.03 -17.66 -12.29
C ALA A 179 18.15 -17.94 -13.78
N GLY A 180 19.12 -17.31 -14.43
CA GLY A 180 19.37 -17.46 -15.87
C GLY A 180 20.22 -18.70 -16.25
N GLY A 181 20.69 -19.47 -15.28
CA GLY A 181 21.44 -20.72 -15.45
C GLY A 181 22.93 -20.55 -15.81
N ARG A 182 23.41 -19.31 -16.09
CA ARG A 182 24.81 -19.04 -16.46
C ARG A 182 25.44 -17.86 -15.71
N GLY A 183 24.75 -17.29 -14.74
CA GLY A 183 25.22 -16.17 -13.95
C GLY A 183 25.42 -14.83 -14.70
N ALA A 184 25.06 -14.76 -15.98
CA ALA A 184 25.23 -13.57 -16.80
C ALA A 184 24.02 -12.65 -16.82
N SER A 185 22.82 -13.17 -16.51
CA SER A 185 21.59 -12.40 -16.48
C SER A 185 21.50 -11.55 -15.22
N TYR A 186 20.90 -10.34 -15.32
CA TYR A 186 20.69 -9.42 -14.21
C TYR A 186 19.51 -8.50 -14.49
N GLY A 187 19.00 -7.84 -13.44
CA GLY A 187 17.91 -6.85 -13.52
C GLY A 187 16.55 -7.39 -13.07
N ILE A 188 15.56 -6.52 -13.10
CA ILE A 188 14.18 -6.77 -12.64
C ILE A 188 13.26 -6.90 -13.85
N GLU A 189 12.33 -7.85 -13.79
CA GLU A 189 11.29 -8.03 -14.80
C GLU A 189 9.94 -8.36 -14.15
N THR A 190 8.86 -7.86 -14.75
CA THR A 190 7.51 -8.08 -14.25
C THR A 190 6.65 -8.74 -15.31
N TYR A 191 5.88 -9.73 -14.91
CA TYR A 191 5.05 -10.52 -15.80
C TYR A 191 3.57 -10.34 -15.52
N TYR A 192 2.76 -10.35 -16.59
CA TYR A 192 1.33 -10.57 -16.51
C TYR A 192 0.91 -11.66 -17.50
N TYR A 193 -0.30 -12.17 -17.36
CA TYR A 193 -0.72 -13.37 -18.07
C TYR A 193 -0.73 -13.25 -19.61
N LYS A 194 -0.27 -14.32 -20.27
CA LYS A 194 -0.43 -14.61 -21.70
C LYS A 194 -1.11 -15.96 -21.85
N ALA A 195 -2.19 -16.02 -22.59
CA ALA A 195 -2.80 -17.29 -22.96
C ALA A 195 -1.89 -18.09 -23.89
N HIS A 196 -1.90 -19.40 -23.73
CA HIS A 196 -1.21 -20.34 -24.59
C HIS A 196 -2.11 -21.56 -24.86
N PRO A 197 -2.23 -22.03 -26.09
CA PRO A 197 -3.14 -23.13 -26.42
C PRO A 197 -2.91 -24.43 -25.66
N GLU A 198 -1.65 -24.71 -25.31
CA GLU A 198 -1.26 -25.93 -24.60
C GLU A 198 -1.50 -25.85 -23.07
N TYR A 199 -1.70 -24.65 -22.53
CA TYR A 199 -1.85 -24.44 -21.09
C TYR A 199 -3.25 -23.90 -20.78
N THR A 200 -4.23 -24.80 -20.74
CA THR A 200 -5.61 -24.45 -20.38
C THR A 200 -5.74 -24.25 -18.87
N PRO A 201 -6.54 -23.26 -18.41
CA PRO A 201 -6.74 -23.06 -16.99
C PRO A 201 -7.53 -24.21 -16.35
N ALA A 202 -7.11 -24.63 -15.16
CA ALA A 202 -7.79 -25.64 -14.36
C ALA A 202 -9.02 -25.05 -13.65
N ILE A 203 -8.85 -23.92 -12.96
CA ILE A 203 -9.87 -23.29 -12.12
C ILE A 203 -10.42 -21.96 -12.69
N ASN A 204 -9.61 -21.17 -13.39
CA ASN A 204 -9.99 -19.85 -13.91
C ASN A 204 -10.48 -19.89 -15.36
N LYS A 205 -11.38 -20.80 -15.70
CA LYS A 205 -11.84 -20.98 -17.08
C LYS A 205 -12.53 -19.75 -17.66
N ALA A 206 -13.28 -19.02 -16.84
CA ALA A 206 -14.11 -17.90 -17.29
C ALA A 206 -13.33 -16.57 -17.44
N LYS A 207 -12.30 -16.33 -16.59
CA LYS A 207 -11.66 -15.01 -16.49
C LYS A 207 -10.17 -14.97 -16.88
N HIS A 208 -9.55 -16.11 -17.22
CA HIS A 208 -8.12 -16.12 -17.56
C HIS A 208 -7.78 -15.15 -18.71
N ASN A 209 -8.66 -15.01 -19.70
CA ASN A 209 -8.52 -14.12 -20.86
C ASN A 209 -9.43 -12.88 -20.82
N ASP A 210 -10.01 -12.55 -19.66
CA ASP A 210 -10.85 -11.36 -19.52
C ASP A 210 -10.05 -10.09 -19.85
N PRO A 211 -10.47 -9.28 -20.85
CA PRO A 211 -9.70 -8.13 -21.31
C PRO A 211 -9.52 -7.06 -20.24
N GLU A 212 -10.52 -6.84 -19.38
CA GLU A 212 -10.43 -5.84 -18.30
C GLU A 212 -9.44 -6.27 -17.23
N ARG A 213 -9.47 -7.54 -16.82
CA ARG A 213 -8.49 -8.13 -15.92
C ARG A 213 -7.06 -8.00 -16.47
N LEU A 214 -6.86 -8.36 -17.74
CA LEU A 214 -5.55 -8.29 -18.39
C LEU A 214 -5.04 -6.86 -18.50
N GLU A 215 -5.89 -5.91 -18.83
CA GLU A 215 -5.51 -4.49 -18.90
C GLU A 215 -5.15 -3.91 -17.51
N LYS A 216 -5.90 -4.28 -16.46
CA LYS A 216 -5.55 -3.93 -15.07
C LYS A 216 -4.21 -4.54 -14.65
N SER A 217 -3.98 -5.82 -15.01
CA SER A 217 -2.72 -6.51 -14.75
C SER A 217 -1.54 -5.83 -15.47
N ARG A 218 -1.71 -5.46 -16.73
CA ARG A 218 -0.70 -4.74 -17.54
C ARG A 218 -0.33 -3.41 -16.89
N LYS A 219 -1.33 -2.60 -16.50
CA LYS A 219 -1.11 -1.30 -15.85
C LYS A 219 -0.41 -1.46 -14.50
N LEU A 220 -0.80 -2.48 -13.72
CA LEU A 220 -0.16 -2.80 -12.46
C LEU A 220 1.31 -3.17 -12.68
N ALA A 221 1.59 -4.09 -13.62
CA ALA A 221 2.94 -4.51 -13.96
C ALA A 221 3.83 -3.33 -14.36
N GLN A 222 3.33 -2.43 -15.20
CA GLN A 222 4.09 -1.24 -15.63
C GLN A 222 4.45 -0.32 -14.46
N LYS A 223 3.51 -0.06 -13.56
CA LYS A 223 3.75 0.81 -12.38
C LYS A 223 4.74 0.18 -11.40
N ILE A 224 4.60 -1.11 -11.13
CA ILE A 224 5.52 -1.85 -10.23
C ILE A 224 6.91 -1.91 -10.84
N GLN A 225 7.05 -2.29 -12.12
CA GLN A 225 8.34 -2.33 -12.82
C GLN A 225 9.06 -0.98 -12.76
N GLN A 226 8.38 0.10 -13.13
CA GLN A 226 8.93 1.45 -13.11
C GLN A 226 9.37 1.87 -11.70
N SER A 227 8.56 1.56 -10.68
CA SER A 227 8.87 1.90 -9.28
C SER A 227 10.09 1.14 -8.78
N LEU A 228 10.15 -0.17 -9.01
CA LEU A 228 11.28 -1.02 -8.61
C LEU A 228 12.59 -0.55 -9.25
N VAL A 229 12.60 -0.34 -10.56
CA VAL A 229 13.78 0.15 -11.29
C VAL A 229 14.23 1.52 -10.75
N SER A 230 13.29 2.45 -10.57
CA SER A 230 13.59 3.78 -10.05
C SER A 230 14.16 3.76 -8.62
N LYS A 231 13.68 2.85 -7.76
CA LYS A 231 14.10 2.77 -6.36
C LYS A 231 15.41 2.01 -6.17
N THR A 232 15.63 0.98 -6.96
CA THR A 232 16.78 0.08 -6.80
C THR A 232 17.97 0.47 -7.68
N GLY A 233 17.74 1.16 -8.79
CA GLY A 233 18.73 1.37 -9.84
C GLY A 233 19.06 0.09 -10.62
N ALA A 234 18.24 -0.96 -10.50
CA ALA A 234 18.44 -2.21 -11.21
C ALA A 234 18.22 -2.04 -12.73
N TYR A 235 18.84 -2.90 -13.51
CA TYR A 235 18.62 -2.96 -14.95
C TYR A 235 17.15 -3.27 -15.25
N ASP A 236 16.53 -2.47 -16.09
CA ASP A 236 15.13 -2.63 -16.49
C ASP A 236 15.00 -3.68 -17.61
N ARG A 237 14.50 -4.86 -17.27
CA ARG A 237 14.19 -5.93 -18.23
C ARG A 237 12.77 -5.82 -18.79
N GLY A 238 12.01 -4.87 -18.29
CA GLY A 238 10.68 -4.50 -18.77
C GLY A 238 9.56 -5.40 -18.28
N VAL A 239 8.36 -5.08 -18.79
CA VAL A 239 7.14 -5.85 -18.56
C VAL A 239 6.96 -6.87 -19.69
N LYS A 240 6.71 -8.10 -19.31
CA LYS A 240 6.57 -9.25 -20.21
C LYS A 240 5.23 -9.96 -20.00
N ARG A 241 4.94 -10.88 -20.90
CA ARG A 241 3.76 -11.75 -20.81
C ARG A 241 4.20 -13.21 -20.80
N GLU A 242 3.66 -13.96 -19.83
CA GLU A 242 3.96 -15.39 -19.71
C GLU A 242 2.76 -16.18 -19.18
N THR A 243 2.75 -17.48 -19.40
CA THR A 243 1.67 -18.40 -19.01
C THR A 243 1.89 -19.06 -17.65
N PHE A 244 2.52 -18.36 -16.72
CA PHE A 244 2.71 -18.87 -15.36
C PHE A 244 1.39 -19.33 -14.73
N ALA A 245 1.42 -20.50 -14.08
CA ALA A 245 0.22 -21.11 -13.52
C ALA A 245 -0.51 -20.17 -12.53
N VAL A 246 0.20 -19.51 -11.64
CA VAL A 246 -0.39 -18.57 -10.69
C VAL A 246 -1.09 -17.39 -11.38
N LEU A 247 -0.60 -16.93 -12.53
CA LEU A 247 -1.22 -15.85 -13.31
C LEU A 247 -2.40 -16.35 -14.14
N ARG A 248 -2.32 -17.58 -14.65
CA ARG A 248 -3.37 -18.24 -15.42
C ARG A 248 -4.59 -18.54 -14.56
N GLU A 249 -4.35 -19.06 -13.36
CA GLU A 249 -5.39 -19.55 -12.47
C GLU A 249 -6.03 -18.45 -11.60
N THR A 250 -5.40 -17.29 -11.49
CA THR A 250 -5.94 -16.15 -10.73
C THR A 250 -6.99 -15.40 -11.55
N SER A 251 -8.16 -15.14 -10.96
CA SER A 251 -9.30 -14.45 -11.57
C SER A 251 -9.33 -12.94 -11.40
N ILE A 252 -8.51 -12.40 -10.50
CA ILE A 252 -8.33 -10.96 -10.26
C ILE A 252 -7.09 -10.42 -10.99
N PRO A 253 -6.90 -9.08 -11.12
CA PRO A 253 -5.68 -8.50 -11.66
C PRO A 253 -4.44 -9.09 -11.00
N SER A 254 -3.50 -9.63 -11.79
CA SER A 254 -2.40 -10.43 -11.26
C SER A 254 -1.10 -10.18 -12.01
N ILE A 255 0.00 -10.11 -11.25
CA ILE A 255 1.37 -9.99 -11.75
C ILE A 255 2.31 -10.93 -11.00
N LEU A 256 3.43 -11.24 -11.62
CA LEU A 256 4.57 -11.92 -11.01
C LEU A 256 5.81 -11.04 -11.23
N VAL A 257 6.58 -10.82 -10.19
CA VAL A 257 7.78 -9.96 -10.23
C VAL A 257 9.00 -10.81 -9.95
N GLU A 258 9.97 -10.76 -10.85
CA GLU A 258 11.32 -11.30 -10.69
C GLU A 258 12.23 -10.16 -10.23
N LEU A 259 12.61 -10.19 -8.96
CA LEU A 259 13.28 -9.07 -8.28
C LEU A 259 14.81 -9.04 -8.47
N GLY A 260 15.33 -9.89 -9.33
CA GLY A 260 16.74 -10.01 -9.68
C GLY A 260 17.14 -11.47 -9.92
N PHE A 261 18.40 -11.70 -10.28
CA PHE A 261 18.93 -13.03 -10.64
C PHE A 261 19.89 -13.54 -9.56
N ILE A 262 19.49 -14.55 -8.81
CA ILE A 262 20.31 -15.07 -7.71
C ILE A 262 21.53 -15.89 -8.16
N ASP A 263 21.59 -16.31 -9.42
CA ASP A 263 22.75 -16.95 -10.01
C ASP A 263 23.83 -15.97 -10.50
N ASN A 264 23.47 -14.68 -10.63
CA ASN A 264 24.43 -13.60 -10.85
C ASN A 264 25.08 -13.19 -9.52
N LYS A 265 26.40 -13.30 -9.43
CA LYS A 265 27.13 -13.06 -8.18
C LYS A 265 27.01 -11.62 -7.65
N GLU A 266 26.98 -10.63 -8.55
CA GLU A 266 26.86 -9.23 -8.15
C GLU A 266 25.43 -8.93 -7.64
N GLU A 267 24.40 -9.43 -8.33
CA GLU A 267 23.03 -9.30 -7.88
C GLU A 267 22.77 -10.05 -6.56
N ALA A 268 23.24 -11.30 -6.45
CA ALA A 268 23.14 -12.08 -5.23
C ALA A 268 23.74 -11.34 -4.02
N ASN A 269 24.87 -10.64 -4.21
CA ASN A 269 25.48 -9.83 -3.17
C ASN A 269 24.64 -8.63 -2.75
N LYS A 270 23.84 -8.02 -3.64
CA LYS A 270 22.89 -6.97 -3.32
C LYS A 270 21.64 -7.56 -2.68
N ILE A 271 21.02 -8.55 -3.32
CA ILE A 271 19.74 -9.17 -2.94
C ILE A 271 19.76 -9.70 -1.49
N LYS A 272 20.89 -10.26 -1.03
CA LYS A 272 21.01 -10.76 0.35
C LYS A 272 21.03 -9.67 1.42
N THR A 273 21.21 -8.38 1.05
CA THR A 273 21.31 -7.29 2.02
C THR A 273 19.93 -6.77 2.41
N ASN A 274 19.75 -6.44 3.70
CA ASN A 274 18.53 -5.83 4.19
C ASN A 274 18.25 -4.50 3.50
N GLU A 275 19.29 -3.68 3.26
CA GLU A 275 19.17 -2.37 2.62
C GLU A 275 18.59 -2.47 1.20
N TYR A 276 19.04 -3.43 0.40
CA TYR A 276 18.51 -3.62 -0.95
C TYR A 276 17.08 -4.14 -0.93
N GLN A 277 16.78 -5.10 -0.04
CA GLN A 277 15.42 -5.62 0.12
C GLN A 277 14.41 -4.57 0.62
N GLU A 278 14.83 -3.53 1.34
CA GLU A 278 13.97 -2.40 1.71
C GLU A 278 13.66 -1.46 0.52
N LYS A 279 14.44 -1.52 -0.55
CA LYS A 279 14.19 -0.76 -1.78
C LYS A 279 13.26 -1.51 -2.74
N LEU A 280 13.17 -2.82 -2.60
CA LEU A 280 12.27 -3.70 -3.34
C LEU A 280 10.84 -3.59 -2.81
#